data_185241754428eb4546d1aabe2633e441
#
_entry.id   185241754428eb4546d1aabe2633e441
#
_cell.length_a   1.000
_cell.length_b   1.000
_cell.length_c   1.000
_cell.angle_alpha   90.00
_cell.angle_beta   90.00
_cell.angle_gamma   90.00
#
_symmetry.space_group_name_H-M   'P 1'
#
loop_
_entity.id
_entity.type
_entity.pdbx_description
1 polymer ?
#
loop_
_entity_poly.entity_id
_entity_poly.type
_entity_poly.pdbx_seq_one_letter_code
_entity_poly.pdbx_strand_id
1 'polypeptide(L)'
;PIQMCDALSRNQSAPRDQGGAFEEDRGDRSVEDLPTALRTILANCLAHGRRRFVEVAPRFPEECRYVLEELAKVYKNDALARERKLSPKERLRFHQSESGPVMKRLQDWCIQQLADRLVEPNSGLGEAIAYLLKHWMPLTLFLRRPGAPLDNNLCERALKRAILHRKNAMVY
;
A
#
# COMPACT_ATOMS: atom_id res chain seq x y z
N PRO A 1 -11.58 6.20 8.01
CA PRO A 1 -10.94 6.66 6.79
C PRO A 1 -9.76 5.78 6.40
N ILE A 2 -9.49 5.66 5.09
CA ILE A 2 -8.33 4.93 4.57
C ILE A 2 -7.32 5.97 4.10
N GLN A 3 -6.09 5.87 4.59
CA GLN A 3 -4.98 6.73 4.19
C GLN A 3 -3.94 5.92 3.42
N MET A 4 -3.57 6.39 2.24
CA MET A 4 -2.48 5.80 1.44
C MET A 4 -1.15 6.44 1.81
N CYS A 5 -0.11 5.64 1.94
CA CYS A 5 1.27 6.10 2.15
C CYS A 5 2.27 5.27 1.35
N ASP A 6 3.51 5.73 1.30
CA ASP A 6 4.64 5.07 0.63
C ASP A 6 5.42 4.10 1.53
N ALA A 7 4.89 3.82 2.73
CA ALA A 7 5.50 3.00 3.76
C ALA A 7 6.84 3.52 4.31
N LEU A 8 7.19 4.78 4.06
CA LEU A 8 8.34 5.39 4.73
C LEU A 8 7.97 5.65 6.20
N SER A 9 8.91 5.37 7.13
CA SER A 9 8.69 5.53 8.58
C SER A 9 8.25 6.94 8.98
N ARG A 10 8.74 7.96 8.29
CA ARG A 10 8.35 9.37 8.48
C ARG A 10 6.89 9.68 8.10
N ASN A 11 6.25 8.83 7.29
CA ASN A 11 4.85 8.98 6.88
C ASN A 11 3.90 8.11 7.72
N GLN A 12 4.43 7.33 8.65
CA GLN A 12 3.66 6.59 9.63
C GLN A 12 3.45 7.51 10.83
N SER A 13 2.22 7.97 11.03
CA SER A 13 1.87 8.67 12.26
C SER A 13 2.14 7.73 13.43
N ALA A 14 3.13 8.06 14.26
CA ALA A 14 3.32 7.37 15.52
C ALA A 14 2.02 7.45 16.33
N PRO A 15 1.60 6.39 17.04
CA PRO A 15 0.58 6.53 18.06
C PRO A 15 1.10 7.60 19.02
N ARG A 16 0.34 8.68 19.18
CA ARG A 16 0.67 9.72 20.18
C ARG A 16 0.43 9.09 21.54
N ASP A 17 1.49 8.55 22.09
CA ASP A 17 1.57 8.26 23.51
C ASP A 17 1.76 9.60 24.22
N GLN A 18 0.65 10.21 24.64
CA GLN A 18 0.69 11.37 25.53
C GLN A 18 0.81 10.83 26.96
N GLY A 19 2.03 10.49 27.35
CA GLY A 19 2.43 10.41 28.73
C GLY A 19 2.54 11.83 29.30
N GLY A 20 1.45 12.39 29.75
CA GLY A 20 1.36 13.59 30.55
C GLY A 20 0.62 13.25 31.83
N ALA A 21 1.35 13.15 32.93
CA ALA A 21 0.76 13.07 34.27
C ALA A 21 -0.11 14.31 34.50
N PHE A 22 -1.39 14.09 34.76
CA PHE A 22 -2.26 15.06 35.44
C PHE A 22 -3.13 14.36 36.45
N GLU A 23 -3.24 15.04 37.57
CA GLU A 23 -3.84 14.67 38.85
C GLU A 23 -5.29 14.21 38.75
N GLU A 24 -5.64 13.36 39.73
CA GLU A 24 -6.98 12.86 40.02
C GLU A 24 -7.99 13.98 40.25
N ASP A 25 -9.03 14.01 39.45
CA ASP A 25 -10.34 14.51 39.89
C ASP A 25 -11.38 13.42 39.66
N ARG A 26 -11.96 12.93 40.77
CA ARG A 26 -13.00 11.91 40.84
C ARG A 26 -14.34 12.53 40.43
N GLY A 27 -14.72 12.31 39.19
CA GLY A 27 -16.07 12.57 38.70
C GLY A 27 -16.56 11.36 37.92
N ASP A 28 -17.45 10.59 38.52
CA ASP A 28 -18.23 9.51 37.92
C ASP A 28 -18.90 9.99 36.64
N ARG A 29 -18.33 9.61 35.48
CA ARG A 29 -18.99 9.63 34.18
C ARG A 29 -18.82 8.27 33.54
N SER A 30 -19.94 7.61 33.37
CA SER A 30 -20.10 6.34 32.65
C SER A 30 -19.32 6.33 31.34
N VAL A 31 -18.51 5.30 31.16
CA VAL A 31 -17.53 5.08 30.06
C VAL A 31 -18.22 4.78 28.71
N GLU A 32 -19.50 5.09 28.52
CA GLU A 32 -20.27 4.66 27.33
C GLU A 32 -20.37 5.68 26.18
N ASP A 33 -19.83 6.92 26.32
CA ASP A 33 -19.99 7.99 25.31
C ASP A 33 -18.68 8.60 24.78
N LEU A 34 -17.60 7.82 24.71
CA LEU A 34 -16.45 8.26 23.93
C LEU A 34 -16.75 8.01 22.45
N PRO A 35 -16.76 9.06 21.58
CA PRO A 35 -16.90 8.87 20.14
C PRO A 35 -15.82 7.91 19.69
N THR A 36 -16.24 6.80 19.05
CA THR A 36 -15.34 5.80 18.46
C THR A 36 -14.27 6.52 17.68
N ALA A 37 -13.07 6.61 18.24
CA ALA A 37 -11.95 7.31 17.62
C ALA A 37 -11.83 6.82 16.18
N LEU A 38 -11.91 7.72 15.20
CA LEU A 38 -11.83 7.40 13.79
C LEU A 38 -10.51 6.70 13.52
N ARG A 39 -10.50 5.37 13.55
CA ARG A 39 -9.30 4.56 13.29
C ARG A 39 -8.94 4.74 11.82
N THR A 40 -7.85 5.46 11.59
CA THR A 40 -7.27 5.59 10.25
C THR A 40 -6.63 4.26 9.86
N ILE A 41 -7.06 3.70 8.74
CA ILE A 41 -6.47 2.49 8.19
C ILE A 41 -5.41 2.91 7.19
N LEU A 42 -4.17 2.49 7.43
CA LEU A 42 -3.07 2.74 6.50
C LEU A 42 -3.11 1.75 5.35
N ALA A 43 -3.04 2.27 4.14
CA ALA A 43 -2.86 1.51 2.91
C ALA A 43 -1.54 1.94 2.26
N ASN A 44 -0.71 0.98 1.88
CA ASN A 44 0.52 1.27 1.15
C ASN A 44 0.26 1.24 -0.36
N CYS A 45 1.00 2.08 -1.08
CA CYS A 45 0.90 2.19 -2.52
C CYS A 45 1.61 1.02 -3.20
N LEU A 46 0.88 0.20 -3.95
CA LEU A 46 1.45 -0.95 -4.67
C LEU A 46 2.47 -0.52 -5.74
N ALA A 47 2.34 0.71 -6.27
CA ALA A 47 3.30 1.26 -7.22
C ALA A 47 4.72 1.41 -6.62
N HIS A 48 4.84 1.71 -5.32
CA HIS A 48 6.14 1.76 -4.64
C HIS A 48 6.75 0.36 -4.49
N GLY A 49 5.95 -0.65 -4.18
CA GLY A 49 6.41 -2.05 -4.20
C GLY A 49 6.91 -2.46 -5.59
N ARG A 50 6.12 -2.17 -6.64
CA ARG A 50 6.49 -2.44 -8.03
C ARG A 50 7.79 -1.75 -8.44
N ARG A 51 7.99 -0.50 -8.05
CA ARG A 51 9.16 0.30 -8.42
C ARG A 51 10.47 -0.34 -7.98
N ARG A 52 10.51 -0.98 -6.81
CA ARG A 52 11.71 -1.67 -6.31
C ARG A 52 12.17 -2.79 -7.26
N PHE A 53 11.22 -3.54 -7.84
CA PHE A 53 11.55 -4.58 -8.83
C PHE A 53 12.00 -3.99 -10.16
N VAL A 54 11.47 -2.85 -10.58
CA VAL A 54 11.95 -2.14 -11.79
C VAL A 54 13.39 -1.68 -11.61
N GLU A 55 13.76 -1.19 -10.44
CA GLU A 55 15.12 -0.69 -10.13
C GLU A 55 16.17 -1.80 -10.14
N VAL A 56 15.81 -3.03 -9.76
CA VAL A 56 16.74 -4.16 -9.72
C VAL A 56 16.67 -5.08 -10.95
N ALA A 57 15.69 -4.87 -11.84
CA ALA A 57 15.50 -5.66 -13.06
C ALA A 57 16.74 -5.82 -13.95
N PRO A 58 17.65 -4.83 -14.10
CA PRO A 58 18.86 -5.03 -14.88
C PRO A 58 19.80 -6.14 -14.38
N ARG A 59 19.70 -6.48 -13.07
CA ARG A 59 20.53 -7.52 -12.44
C ARG A 59 19.80 -8.84 -12.26
N PHE A 60 18.46 -8.82 -12.21
CA PHE A 60 17.59 -9.95 -11.97
C PHE A 60 16.42 -9.94 -12.94
N PRO A 61 16.68 -10.06 -14.26
CA PRO A 61 15.66 -9.81 -15.30
C PRO A 61 14.50 -10.81 -15.25
N GLU A 62 14.78 -12.10 -15.02
CA GLU A 62 13.76 -13.15 -15.08
C GLU A 62 12.79 -13.06 -13.87
N GLU A 63 13.36 -12.94 -12.67
CA GLU A 63 12.60 -12.83 -11.43
C GLU A 63 11.76 -11.56 -11.40
N CYS A 64 12.37 -10.43 -11.80
CA CYS A 64 11.66 -9.15 -11.88
C CYS A 64 10.59 -9.17 -12.95
N ARG A 65 10.82 -9.80 -14.10
CA ARG A 65 9.80 -9.97 -15.15
C ARG A 65 8.59 -10.70 -14.60
N TYR A 66 8.78 -11.82 -13.91
CA TYR A 66 7.70 -12.58 -13.29
C TYR A 66 6.85 -11.71 -12.36
N VAL A 67 7.49 -11.02 -11.41
CA VAL A 67 6.79 -10.15 -10.46
C VAL A 67 6.05 -9.02 -11.16
N LEU A 68 6.68 -8.36 -12.13
CA LEU A 68 6.10 -7.24 -12.85
C LEU A 68 4.93 -7.66 -13.72
N GLU A 69 4.96 -8.85 -14.31
CA GLU A 69 3.85 -9.42 -15.09
C GLU A 69 2.65 -9.78 -14.19
N GLU A 70 2.89 -10.40 -13.02
CA GLU A 70 1.82 -10.69 -12.07
C GLU A 70 1.17 -9.39 -11.56
N LEU A 71 1.97 -8.38 -11.21
CA LEU A 71 1.44 -7.07 -10.83
C LEU A 71 0.69 -6.38 -11.98
N ALA A 72 1.15 -6.52 -13.24
CA ALA A 72 0.46 -5.96 -14.40
C ALA A 72 -0.96 -6.53 -14.56
N LYS A 73 -1.17 -7.82 -14.26
CA LYS A 73 -2.52 -8.43 -14.25
C LYS A 73 -3.43 -7.73 -13.23
N VAL A 74 -2.91 -7.44 -12.02
CA VAL A 74 -3.67 -6.73 -10.98
C VAL A 74 -4.05 -5.32 -11.43
N TYR A 75 -3.11 -4.58 -12.04
CA TYR A 75 -3.38 -3.24 -12.59
C TYR A 75 -4.40 -3.28 -13.74
N LYS A 76 -4.33 -4.30 -14.60
CA LYS A 76 -5.32 -4.50 -15.67
C LYS A 76 -6.72 -4.75 -15.10
N ASN A 77 -6.83 -5.57 -14.06
CA ASN A 77 -8.09 -5.82 -13.38
C ASN A 77 -8.65 -4.52 -12.76
N ASP A 78 -7.79 -3.70 -12.15
CA ASP A 78 -8.21 -2.42 -11.60
C ASP A 78 -8.69 -1.43 -12.67
N ALA A 79 -8.03 -1.40 -13.83
CA ALA A 79 -8.47 -0.60 -14.96
C ALA A 79 -9.85 -1.06 -15.46
N LEU A 80 -10.09 -2.36 -15.60
CA LEU A 80 -11.39 -2.93 -15.94
C LEU A 80 -12.48 -2.59 -14.93
N ALA A 81 -12.17 -2.65 -13.63
CA ALA A 81 -13.11 -2.29 -12.56
C ALA A 81 -13.52 -0.81 -12.65
N ARG A 82 -12.58 0.08 -13.00
CA ARG A 82 -12.85 1.51 -13.21
C ARG A 82 -13.68 1.76 -14.48
N GLU A 83 -13.32 1.11 -15.59
CA GLU A 83 -14.03 1.20 -16.86
C GLU A 83 -15.51 0.78 -16.71
N ARG A 84 -15.74 -0.32 -15.98
CA ARG A 84 -17.08 -0.83 -15.65
C ARG A 84 -17.80 0.02 -14.59
N LYS A 85 -17.16 1.04 -14.04
CA LYS A 85 -17.71 1.92 -12.99
C LYS A 85 -18.26 1.15 -11.78
N LEU A 86 -17.58 0.07 -11.39
CA LEU A 86 -18.01 -0.77 -10.27
C LEU A 86 -18.06 0.04 -8.97
N SER A 87 -19.13 -0.17 -8.20
CA SER A 87 -19.23 0.37 -6.85
C SER A 87 -18.11 -0.15 -5.94
N PRO A 88 -17.81 0.49 -4.80
CA PRO A 88 -16.76 0.03 -3.89
C PRO A 88 -16.90 -1.43 -3.44
N LYS A 89 -18.13 -1.90 -3.24
CA LYS A 89 -18.39 -3.30 -2.85
C LYS A 89 -18.20 -4.28 -4.02
N GLU A 90 -18.68 -3.92 -5.20
CA GLU A 90 -18.50 -4.73 -6.42
C GLU A 90 -17.03 -4.80 -6.82
N ARG A 91 -16.30 -3.67 -6.75
CA ARG A 91 -14.86 -3.62 -7.00
C ARG A 91 -14.09 -4.52 -6.02
N LEU A 92 -14.45 -4.54 -4.74
CA LEU A 92 -13.85 -5.46 -3.78
C LEU A 92 -14.07 -6.92 -4.20
N ARG A 93 -15.30 -7.32 -4.52
CA ARG A 93 -15.61 -8.70 -4.95
C ARG A 93 -14.87 -9.06 -6.22
N PHE A 94 -14.82 -8.15 -7.19
CA PHE A 94 -14.09 -8.32 -8.44
C PHE A 94 -12.59 -8.52 -8.19
N HIS A 95 -11.97 -7.71 -7.33
CA HIS A 95 -10.57 -7.92 -6.98
C HIS A 95 -10.34 -9.21 -6.18
N GLN A 96 -11.26 -9.61 -5.33
CA GLN A 96 -11.15 -10.88 -4.61
C GLN A 96 -11.16 -12.07 -5.56
N SER A 97 -12.01 -12.07 -6.60
CA SER A 97 -12.07 -13.15 -7.59
C SER A 97 -10.90 -13.13 -8.57
N GLU A 98 -10.55 -11.97 -9.13
CA GLU A 98 -9.61 -11.86 -10.23
C GLU A 98 -8.17 -11.59 -9.79
N SER A 99 -7.99 -10.69 -8.81
CA SER A 99 -6.67 -10.27 -8.34
C SER A 99 -6.18 -11.07 -7.14
N GLY A 100 -7.10 -11.60 -6.33
CA GLY A 100 -6.77 -12.39 -5.14
C GLY A 100 -5.88 -13.59 -5.45
N PRO A 101 -6.26 -14.48 -6.40
CA PRO A 101 -5.41 -15.61 -6.80
C PRO A 101 -4.04 -15.20 -7.35
N VAL A 102 -3.98 -14.08 -8.08
CA VAL A 102 -2.72 -13.53 -8.62
C VAL A 102 -1.80 -13.11 -7.48
N MET A 103 -2.32 -12.32 -6.54
CA MET A 103 -1.56 -11.86 -5.37
C MET A 103 -1.13 -13.03 -4.48
N LYS A 104 -1.98 -14.04 -4.31
CA LYS A 104 -1.62 -15.24 -3.53
C LYS A 104 -0.43 -15.99 -4.16
N ARG A 105 -0.46 -16.26 -5.47
CA ARG A 105 0.68 -16.89 -6.17
C ARG A 105 1.95 -16.08 -6.05
N LEU A 106 1.84 -14.75 -6.19
CA LEU A 106 2.99 -13.84 -6.03
C LEU A 106 3.56 -13.90 -4.61
N GLN A 107 2.70 -13.95 -3.60
CA GLN A 107 3.14 -14.08 -2.20
C GLN A 107 3.88 -15.40 -1.97
N ASP A 108 3.29 -16.50 -2.42
CA ASP A 108 3.87 -17.84 -2.27
C ASP A 108 5.22 -17.93 -2.97
N TRP A 109 5.34 -17.41 -4.17
CA TRP A 109 6.59 -17.32 -4.90
C TRP A 109 7.63 -16.50 -4.12
N CYS A 110 7.29 -15.32 -3.63
CA CYS A 110 8.20 -14.50 -2.83
C CYS A 110 8.70 -15.22 -1.58
N ILE A 111 7.82 -15.92 -0.87
CA ILE A 111 8.18 -16.71 0.32
C ILE A 111 9.14 -17.83 -0.08
N GLN A 112 8.83 -18.55 -1.17
CA GLN A 112 9.65 -19.64 -1.66
C GLN A 112 11.06 -19.19 -2.06
N GLN A 113 11.19 -18.04 -2.76
CA GLN A 113 12.50 -17.52 -3.15
C GLN A 113 13.45 -17.34 -1.95
N LEU A 114 12.94 -16.89 -0.82
CA LEU A 114 13.73 -16.69 0.39
C LEU A 114 13.90 -18.00 1.20
N ALA A 115 12.85 -18.82 1.30
CA ALA A 115 12.87 -20.06 2.07
C ALA A 115 13.84 -21.09 1.47
N ASP A 116 13.82 -21.25 0.15
CA ASP A 116 14.68 -22.17 -0.59
C ASP A 116 16.07 -21.59 -0.88
N ARG A 117 16.34 -20.36 -0.38
CA ARG A 117 17.61 -19.65 -0.58
C ARG A 117 17.99 -19.45 -2.06
N LEU A 118 17.00 -19.34 -2.93
CA LEU A 118 17.20 -19.06 -4.36
C LEU A 118 17.63 -17.62 -4.59
N VAL A 119 17.27 -16.72 -3.64
CA VAL A 119 17.64 -15.31 -3.65
C VAL A 119 18.37 -14.97 -2.37
N GLU A 120 19.53 -14.35 -2.51
CA GLU A 120 20.31 -13.81 -1.38
C GLU A 120 19.50 -12.71 -0.68
N PRO A 121 19.21 -12.82 0.64
CA PRO A 121 18.38 -11.84 1.36
C PRO A 121 18.90 -10.39 1.30
N ASN A 122 20.23 -10.21 1.26
CA ASN A 122 20.89 -8.90 1.22
C ASN A 122 21.13 -8.39 -0.22
N SER A 123 20.69 -9.14 -1.24
CA SER A 123 20.71 -8.66 -2.62
C SER A 123 19.60 -7.65 -2.86
N GLY A 124 19.72 -6.83 -3.90
CA GLY A 124 18.66 -5.88 -4.27
C GLY A 124 17.31 -6.57 -4.53
N LEU A 125 17.30 -7.79 -5.09
CA LEU A 125 16.08 -8.59 -5.27
C LEU A 125 15.56 -9.08 -3.93
N GLY A 126 16.42 -9.57 -3.03
CA GLY A 126 16.04 -10.00 -1.68
C GLY A 126 15.41 -8.87 -0.88
N GLU A 127 16.00 -7.67 -0.93
CA GLU A 127 15.43 -6.46 -0.30
C GLU A 127 14.06 -6.07 -0.89
N ALA A 128 13.88 -6.19 -2.21
CA ALA A 128 12.61 -5.90 -2.87
C ALA A 128 11.52 -6.90 -2.45
N ILE A 129 11.85 -8.20 -2.37
CA ILE A 129 10.96 -9.26 -1.89
C ILE A 129 10.62 -9.04 -0.40
N ALA A 130 11.62 -8.80 0.44
CA ALA A 130 11.43 -8.55 1.86
C ALA A 130 10.53 -7.34 2.11
N TYR A 131 10.71 -6.25 1.34
CA TYR A 131 9.82 -5.09 1.40
C TYR A 131 8.37 -5.46 1.06
N LEU A 132 8.16 -6.21 -0.03
CA LEU A 132 6.81 -6.61 -0.46
C LEU A 132 6.13 -7.46 0.61
N LEU A 133 6.83 -8.44 1.19
CA LEU A 133 6.31 -9.32 2.24
C LEU A 133 6.04 -8.56 3.55
N LYS A 134 6.98 -7.71 3.98
CA LYS A 134 6.83 -6.88 5.19
C LYS A 134 5.59 -5.99 5.14
N HIS A 135 5.30 -5.44 3.97
CA HIS A 135 4.18 -4.52 3.78
C HIS A 135 2.97 -5.18 3.12
N TRP A 136 2.91 -6.51 3.09
CA TRP A 136 1.87 -7.27 2.38
C TRP A 136 0.45 -6.87 2.77
N MET A 137 0.19 -6.78 4.07
CA MET A 137 -1.14 -6.45 4.56
C MET A 137 -1.62 -5.06 4.12
N PRO A 138 -0.86 -3.96 4.32
CA PRO A 138 -1.29 -2.66 3.82
C PRO A 138 -1.25 -2.55 2.28
N LEU A 139 -0.36 -3.25 1.57
CA LEU A 139 -0.32 -3.28 0.10
C LEU A 139 -1.52 -3.99 -0.52
N THR A 140 -2.09 -4.98 0.15
CA THR A 140 -3.23 -5.78 -0.31
C THR A 140 -4.55 -5.36 0.33
N LEU A 141 -4.65 -4.15 0.89
CA LEU A 141 -5.86 -3.67 1.55
C LEU A 141 -7.07 -3.64 0.59
N PHE A 142 -6.85 -3.42 -0.70
CA PHE A 142 -7.86 -3.42 -1.75
C PHE A 142 -8.58 -4.77 -1.92
N LEU A 143 -8.02 -5.87 -1.40
CA LEU A 143 -8.65 -7.20 -1.35
C LEU A 143 -9.51 -7.43 -0.11
N ARG A 144 -9.52 -6.49 0.85
CA ARG A 144 -10.20 -6.68 2.14
C ARG A 144 -11.15 -5.55 2.52
N ARG A 145 -10.99 -4.37 1.95
CA ARG A 145 -11.79 -3.19 2.31
C ARG A 145 -12.41 -2.53 1.08
N PRO A 146 -13.74 -2.35 1.07
CA PRO A 146 -14.39 -1.58 0.00
C PRO A 146 -13.82 -0.17 -0.07
N GLY A 147 -13.59 0.33 -1.29
CA GLY A 147 -13.06 1.68 -1.52
C GLY A 147 -11.57 1.86 -1.27
N ALA A 148 -10.84 0.81 -0.84
CA ALA A 148 -9.38 0.89 -0.74
C ALA A 148 -8.77 1.01 -2.16
N PRO A 149 -7.97 2.06 -2.44
CA PRO A 149 -7.30 2.20 -3.72
C PRO A 149 -6.11 1.25 -3.82
N LEU A 150 -5.74 0.88 -5.05
CA LEU A 150 -4.58 0.06 -5.35
C LEU A 150 -3.28 0.86 -5.20
N ASP A 151 -3.31 2.11 -5.64
CA ASP A 151 -2.18 3.04 -5.61
C ASP A 151 -2.62 4.48 -5.34
N ASN A 152 -1.63 5.33 -5.08
CA ASN A 152 -1.83 6.76 -4.82
C ASN A 152 -1.52 7.66 -6.04
N ASN A 153 -1.40 7.08 -7.23
CA ASN A 153 -0.97 7.79 -8.44
C ASN A 153 -1.81 9.04 -8.75
N LEU A 154 -3.11 9.03 -8.44
CA LEU A 154 -3.98 10.19 -8.64
C LEU A 154 -3.59 11.36 -7.74
N CYS A 155 -3.38 11.10 -6.45
CA CYS A 155 -2.96 12.12 -5.47
C CYS A 155 -1.55 12.63 -5.79
N GLU A 156 -0.62 11.73 -6.14
CA GLU A 156 0.75 12.12 -6.50
C GLU A 156 0.80 12.97 -7.77
N ARG A 157 0.01 12.66 -8.79
CA ARG A 157 -0.11 13.48 -10.01
C ARG A 157 -0.72 14.85 -9.73
N ALA A 158 -1.75 14.91 -8.88
CA ALA A 158 -2.37 16.18 -8.47
C ALA A 158 -1.37 17.05 -7.69
N LEU A 159 -0.63 16.45 -6.75
CA LEU A 159 0.38 17.13 -5.96
C LEU A 159 1.55 17.64 -6.83
N LYS A 160 2.03 16.82 -7.76
CA LYS A 160 3.07 17.23 -8.73
C LYS A 160 2.62 18.42 -9.58
N ARG A 161 1.36 18.42 -10.05
CA ARG A 161 0.80 19.55 -10.80
C ARG A 161 0.74 20.83 -9.95
N ALA A 162 0.30 20.72 -8.69
CA ALA A 162 0.25 21.87 -7.77
C ALA A 162 1.66 22.43 -7.46
N ILE A 163 2.65 21.57 -7.27
CA ILE A 163 4.05 21.96 -7.03
C ILE A 163 4.66 22.63 -8.27
N LEU A 164 4.41 22.09 -9.47
CA LEU A 164 4.86 22.67 -10.72
C LEU A 164 4.22 24.04 -10.98
N HIS A 165 2.92 24.18 -10.71
CA HIS A 165 2.22 25.47 -10.81
C HIS A 165 2.81 26.51 -9.85
N ARG A 166 3.11 26.12 -8.61
CA ARG A 166 3.72 27.01 -7.62
C ARG A 166 5.12 27.47 -8.04
N LYS A 167 5.94 26.56 -8.58
CA LYS A 167 7.29 26.93 -9.08
C LYS A 167 7.21 27.91 -10.26
N ASN A 168 6.27 27.71 -11.18
CA ASN A 168 6.10 28.58 -12.34
C ASN A 168 5.48 29.94 -11.96
N ALA A 169 4.70 30.04 -10.90
CA ALA A 169 4.11 31.28 -10.42
C ALA A 169 5.09 32.17 -9.62
N MET A 170 6.25 31.65 -9.24
CA MET A 170 7.30 32.40 -8.51
C MET A 170 8.41 32.95 -9.41
N VAL A 171 8.27 32.88 -10.73
CA VAL A 171 9.25 33.36 -11.73
C VAL A 171 8.80 34.66 -12.42
N TYR A 172 7.81 35.38 -11.83
CA TYR A 172 7.42 36.74 -12.26
C TYR A 172 7.50 37.70 -11.07
#